data_de97167e6fd6b477ede9d328dbb35b02
#
_entry.id   de97167e6fd6b477ede9d328dbb35b02
#
_cell.length_a   1.000
_cell.length_b   1.000
_cell.length_c   1.000
_cell.angle_alpha   90.00
_cell.angle_beta   90.00
_cell.angle_gamma   90.00
#
_symmetry.space_group_name_H-M   'P 1'
#
loop_
_entity.id
_entity.type
_entity.pdbx_description
1 polymer ?
#
loop_
_entity_poly.entity_id
_entity_poly.type
_entity_poly.pdbx_seq_one_letter_code
_entity_poly.pdbx_strand_id
1 'polypeptide(L)'
;MLVFSDKTIYGTIGGGNLEKSVIDYIIKKKPVETTKLAFDLSDSQYSKFQIQDSKFKTKMVCGGSVEVLIEHLHNPYLLYIIGAGHCGIELSELAKKVGFYVTVIDHRKQWANQEKHPLADKIIVTHYKNIEKHITFTDNTYIVIMTHNHKYDEIVLRKCLRKKYKYLGMIGSQNKVQDCFQRLFKRGFTRRELSQVFAPIGFMIGSMTPAEIAVSIISQILAVKNNIKNIPFNSNPLITH
;
A
#
# COMPACT_ATOMS: atom_id res chain seq x y z
N MET A 1 -23.79 -6.09 -0.15
CA MET A 1 -23.26 -6.54 -1.46
C MET A 1 -21.88 -5.99 -1.67
N LEU A 2 -20.93 -6.78 -2.13
CA LEU A 2 -19.60 -6.36 -2.57
C LEU A 2 -19.55 -6.41 -4.10
N VAL A 3 -19.02 -5.35 -4.73
CA VAL A 3 -18.83 -5.29 -6.19
C VAL A 3 -17.36 -5.03 -6.46
N PHE A 4 -16.71 -5.94 -7.17
CA PHE A 4 -15.30 -5.86 -7.50
C PHE A 4 -15.05 -5.17 -8.85
N SER A 5 -13.83 -4.66 -9.05
CA SER A 5 -13.44 -3.97 -10.29
C SER A 5 -13.49 -4.88 -11.54
N ASP A 6 -13.35 -6.19 -11.38
CA ASP A 6 -13.50 -7.21 -12.42
C ASP A 6 -14.95 -7.62 -12.67
N LYS A 7 -15.93 -6.93 -12.04
CA LYS A 7 -17.37 -7.18 -12.06
C LYS A 7 -17.83 -8.42 -11.28
N THR A 8 -16.97 -9.05 -10.51
CA THR A 8 -17.39 -10.11 -9.58
C THR A 8 -18.23 -9.50 -8.47
N ILE A 9 -19.32 -10.18 -8.08
CA ILE A 9 -20.27 -9.71 -7.08
C ILE A 9 -20.44 -10.78 -6.00
N TYR A 10 -20.47 -10.35 -4.74
CA TYR A 10 -20.80 -11.19 -3.59
C TYR A 10 -21.93 -10.58 -2.78
N GLY A 11 -22.93 -11.39 -2.44
CA GLY A 11 -24.14 -10.96 -1.72
C GLY A 11 -25.10 -10.18 -2.61
N THR A 12 -26.17 -9.67 -2.01
CA THR A 12 -27.26 -8.97 -2.70
C THR A 12 -27.80 -7.82 -1.83
N ILE A 13 -28.46 -6.86 -2.44
CA ILE A 13 -29.24 -5.79 -1.77
C ILE A 13 -30.75 -5.95 -2.06
N GLY A 14 -31.21 -7.15 -2.38
CA GLY A 14 -32.61 -7.46 -2.66
C GLY A 14 -32.90 -7.81 -4.13
N GLY A 15 -31.88 -7.82 -4.99
CA GLY A 15 -32.03 -8.23 -6.39
C GLY A 15 -32.75 -7.23 -7.29
N GLY A 16 -33.13 -7.71 -8.46
CA GLY A 16 -33.95 -6.95 -9.40
C GLY A 16 -33.28 -5.73 -10.04
N ASN A 17 -34.11 -4.78 -10.49
CA ASN A 17 -33.62 -3.60 -11.19
C ASN A 17 -32.84 -2.62 -10.31
N LEU A 18 -33.10 -2.58 -8.99
CA LEU A 18 -32.38 -1.77 -8.03
C LEU A 18 -30.93 -2.20 -7.99
N GLU A 19 -30.66 -3.48 -7.73
CA GLU A 19 -29.33 -4.06 -7.66
C GLU A 19 -28.55 -3.85 -8.96
N LYS A 20 -29.16 -4.13 -10.09
CA LYS A 20 -28.57 -3.89 -11.40
C LYS A 20 -28.17 -2.43 -11.60
N SER A 21 -29.03 -1.49 -11.20
CA SER A 21 -28.77 -0.05 -11.33
C SER A 21 -27.60 0.40 -10.44
N VAL A 22 -27.51 -0.12 -9.22
CA VAL A 22 -26.38 0.16 -8.31
C VAL A 22 -25.08 -0.41 -8.87
N ILE A 23 -25.09 -1.63 -9.38
CA ILE A 23 -23.92 -2.26 -10.01
C ILE A 23 -23.47 -1.46 -11.23
N ASP A 24 -24.39 -1.12 -12.12
CA ASP A 24 -24.09 -0.32 -13.32
C ASP A 24 -23.50 1.05 -12.96
N TYR A 25 -24.03 1.68 -11.90
CA TYR A 25 -23.48 2.93 -11.38
C TYR A 25 -22.04 2.75 -10.91
N ILE A 26 -21.77 1.76 -10.05
CA ILE A 26 -20.43 1.49 -9.51
C ILE A 26 -19.42 1.23 -10.64
N ILE A 27 -19.80 0.41 -11.63
CA ILE A 27 -18.93 0.05 -12.74
C ILE A 27 -18.63 1.25 -13.65
N LYS A 28 -19.64 2.10 -13.94
CA LYS A 28 -19.50 3.25 -14.83
C LYS A 28 -18.80 4.43 -14.16
N LYS A 29 -19.18 4.77 -12.93
CA LYS A 29 -18.71 5.98 -12.24
C LYS A 29 -17.46 5.73 -11.40
N LYS A 30 -17.21 4.48 -10.96
CA LYS A 30 -16.07 4.09 -10.11
C LYS A 30 -15.89 5.06 -8.93
N PRO A 31 -16.91 5.25 -8.09
CA PRO A 31 -16.86 6.23 -7.02
C PRO A 31 -15.66 5.91 -6.09
N VAL A 32 -14.86 6.91 -5.79
CA VAL A 32 -13.70 6.81 -4.87
C VAL A 32 -14.02 7.31 -3.48
N GLU A 33 -15.14 8.01 -3.31
CA GLU A 33 -15.67 8.50 -2.05
C GLU A 33 -16.98 7.81 -1.72
N THR A 34 -17.34 7.82 -0.43
CA THR A 34 -18.62 7.33 0.03
C THR A 34 -19.75 8.09 -0.66
N THR A 35 -20.60 7.39 -1.36
CA THR A 35 -21.67 7.97 -2.16
C THR A 35 -23.02 7.41 -1.72
N LYS A 36 -24.01 8.30 -1.53
CA LYS A 36 -25.39 7.93 -1.19
C LYS A 36 -26.27 8.06 -2.42
N LEU A 37 -26.97 6.98 -2.76
CA LEU A 37 -27.94 6.94 -3.83
C LEU A 37 -29.34 6.82 -3.26
N ALA A 38 -30.24 7.70 -3.64
CA ALA A 38 -31.66 7.62 -3.29
C ALA A 38 -32.48 7.14 -4.48
N PHE A 39 -33.38 6.20 -4.25
CA PHE A 39 -34.22 5.58 -5.25
C PHE A 39 -35.70 5.74 -4.85
N ASP A 40 -36.52 6.31 -5.71
CA ASP A 40 -37.97 6.32 -5.58
C ASP A 40 -38.56 5.13 -6.36
N LEU A 41 -39.26 4.27 -5.66
CA LEU A 41 -39.83 3.03 -6.17
C LEU A 41 -41.34 3.18 -6.43
N SER A 42 -41.93 4.35 -6.21
CA SER A 42 -43.38 4.59 -6.25
C SER A 42 -43.94 4.72 -7.66
N ASP A 43 -43.10 4.95 -8.68
CA ASP A 43 -43.55 5.13 -10.07
C ASP A 43 -43.40 3.82 -10.86
N SER A 44 -44.50 3.17 -11.18
CA SER A 44 -44.57 1.89 -11.86
C SER A 44 -44.03 1.90 -13.31
N GLN A 45 -43.80 3.07 -13.89
CA GLN A 45 -43.26 3.19 -15.24
C GLN A 45 -41.80 3.59 -15.30
N TYR A 46 -41.31 4.46 -14.39
CA TYR A 46 -39.92 4.89 -14.37
C TYR A 46 -39.55 5.47 -12.98
N SER A 47 -38.75 4.80 -12.21
CA SER A 47 -38.12 5.39 -11.01
C SER A 47 -37.00 6.35 -11.43
N LYS A 48 -37.15 7.63 -11.07
CA LYS A 48 -36.10 8.64 -11.30
C LYS A 48 -35.15 8.66 -10.14
N PHE A 49 -33.88 8.54 -10.42
CA PHE A 49 -32.80 8.71 -9.42
C PHE A 49 -32.39 10.17 -9.34
N GLN A 50 -32.26 10.68 -8.15
CA GLN A 50 -31.51 11.92 -7.92
C GLN A 50 -30.24 11.56 -7.16
N ILE A 51 -29.13 11.51 -7.87
CA ILE A 51 -27.84 11.85 -7.31
C ILE A 51 -27.73 13.36 -7.45
N GLN A 52 -27.04 14.04 -6.59
CA GLN A 52 -26.88 15.50 -6.69
C GLN A 52 -26.57 16.00 -8.10
N ASP A 53 -26.14 15.11 -9.05
CA ASP A 53 -25.80 15.47 -10.44
C ASP A 53 -26.22 14.50 -11.56
N SER A 54 -27.04 13.44 -11.33
CA SER A 54 -27.39 12.49 -12.39
C SER A 54 -28.75 11.82 -12.19
N LYS A 55 -29.56 11.72 -13.25
CA LYS A 55 -30.86 11.03 -13.26
C LYS A 55 -30.70 9.64 -13.88
N PHE A 56 -30.98 8.57 -13.12
CA PHE A 56 -31.15 7.22 -13.65
C PHE A 56 -32.62 6.78 -13.58
N LYS A 57 -33.04 5.90 -14.47
CA LYS A 57 -34.39 5.35 -14.48
C LYS A 57 -34.33 3.84 -14.21
N THR A 58 -35.17 3.34 -13.30
CA THR A 58 -35.40 1.90 -13.14
C THR A 58 -36.88 1.59 -13.18
N LYS A 59 -37.20 0.34 -13.53
CA LYS A 59 -38.57 -0.17 -13.58
C LYS A 59 -38.74 -1.14 -12.40
N MET A 60 -39.57 -0.80 -11.43
CA MET A 60 -39.85 -1.65 -10.26
C MET A 60 -41.35 -1.72 -9.96
N VAL A 61 -41.81 -2.83 -9.37
CA VAL A 61 -43.22 -3.13 -9.08
C VAL A 61 -43.58 -2.75 -7.64
N CYS A 62 -42.61 -2.52 -6.75
CA CYS A 62 -42.81 -2.18 -5.34
C CYS A 62 -42.72 -0.68 -5.13
N GLY A 63 -43.73 -0.08 -4.44
CA GLY A 63 -43.71 1.34 -4.08
C GLY A 63 -42.80 1.64 -2.88
N GLY A 64 -42.46 2.93 -2.72
CA GLY A 64 -41.64 3.44 -1.60
C GLY A 64 -40.33 4.07 -2.04
N SER A 65 -39.45 4.38 -1.07
CA SER A 65 -38.12 4.90 -1.34
C SER A 65 -37.04 4.05 -0.64
N VAL A 66 -35.88 3.95 -1.26
CA VAL A 66 -34.73 3.27 -0.68
C VAL A 66 -33.46 4.10 -0.85
N GLU A 67 -32.61 4.12 0.17
CA GLU A 67 -31.30 4.73 0.10
C GLU A 67 -30.23 3.65 0.13
N VAL A 68 -29.26 3.74 -0.79
CA VAL A 68 -28.12 2.84 -0.88
C VAL A 68 -26.85 3.63 -0.62
N LEU A 69 -26.10 3.24 0.41
CA LEU A 69 -24.78 3.76 0.69
C LEU A 69 -23.74 2.90 -0.05
N ILE A 70 -22.91 3.55 -0.85
CA ILE A 70 -21.79 2.93 -1.55
C ILE A 70 -20.51 3.38 -0.88
N GLU A 71 -19.76 2.44 -0.30
CA GLU A 71 -18.45 2.67 0.29
C GLU A 71 -17.35 2.07 -0.60
N HIS A 72 -16.35 2.86 -0.94
CA HIS A 72 -15.20 2.39 -1.68
C HIS A 72 -14.19 1.74 -0.72
N LEU A 73 -14.12 0.42 -0.75
CA LEU A 73 -13.13 -0.33 -0.01
C LEU A 73 -11.79 -0.27 -0.77
N HIS A 74 -10.86 0.49 -0.26
CA HIS A 74 -9.52 0.58 -0.83
C HIS A 74 -8.75 -0.71 -0.55
N ASN A 75 -8.02 -1.20 -1.54
CA ASN A 75 -7.02 -2.22 -1.27
C ASN A 75 -6.02 -1.67 -0.24
N PRO A 76 -5.73 -2.39 0.84
CA PRO A 76 -4.84 -1.88 1.87
C PRO A 76 -3.47 -1.55 1.27
N TYR A 77 -2.87 -0.47 1.75
CA TYR A 77 -1.46 -0.19 1.50
C TYR A 77 -0.63 -1.18 2.32
N LEU A 78 0.07 -2.09 1.64
CA LEU A 78 0.83 -3.16 2.27
C LEU A 78 2.25 -2.69 2.56
N LEU A 79 2.62 -2.52 3.81
CA LEU A 79 3.98 -2.18 4.22
C LEU A 79 4.67 -3.42 4.79
N TYR A 80 5.73 -3.82 4.13
CA TYR A 80 6.63 -4.88 4.58
C TYR A 80 7.89 -4.26 5.19
N ILE A 81 8.09 -4.44 6.49
CA ILE A 81 9.27 -4.01 7.23
C ILE A 81 10.17 -5.23 7.39
N ILE A 82 11.29 -5.24 6.65
CA ILE A 82 12.23 -6.35 6.63
C ILE A 82 13.41 -5.99 7.51
N GLY A 83 13.37 -6.47 8.75
CA GLY A 83 14.24 -6.12 9.87
C GLY A 83 13.44 -5.59 11.05
N ALA A 84 13.28 -6.42 12.08
CA ALA A 84 12.48 -6.16 13.28
C ALA A 84 13.26 -5.49 14.42
N GLY A 85 14.40 -4.83 14.11
CA GLY A 85 15.21 -4.11 15.11
C GLY A 85 14.59 -2.79 15.57
N HIS A 86 15.32 -1.98 16.33
CA HIS A 86 14.82 -0.74 16.94
C HIS A 86 14.10 0.19 15.94
N CYS A 87 14.71 0.47 14.79
CA CYS A 87 14.02 1.29 13.76
C CYS A 87 12.76 0.62 13.20
N GLY A 88 12.75 -0.73 13.11
CA GLY A 88 11.58 -1.50 12.67
C GLY A 88 10.41 -1.42 13.66
N ILE A 89 10.70 -1.39 14.96
CA ILE A 89 9.70 -1.21 16.03
C ILE A 89 9.02 0.15 15.84
N GLU A 90 9.78 1.22 15.85
CA GLU A 90 9.27 2.59 15.70
C GLU A 90 8.48 2.78 14.39
N LEU A 91 9.03 2.27 13.29
CA LEU A 91 8.37 2.38 11.98
C LEU A 91 7.06 1.59 11.94
N SER A 92 6.99 0.43 12.56
CA SER A 92 5.77 -0.39 12.58
C SER A 92 4.61 0.32 13.26
N GLU A 93 4.86 1.02 14.36
CA GLU A 93 3.84 1.81 15.07
C GLU A 93 3.37 3.02 14.28
N LEU A 94 4.31 3.81 13.73
CA LEU A 94 3.98 4.99 12.92
C LEU A 94 3.19 4.60 11.67
N ALA A 95 3.59 3.53 11.01
CA ALA A 95 2.92 3.06 9.80
C ALA A 95 1.48 2.63 10.05
N LYS A 96 1.20 2.00 11.19
CA LYS A 96 -0.18 1.68 11.59
C LYS A 96 -1.02 2.92 11.78
N LYS A 97 -0.49 3.95 12.47
CA LYS A 97 -1.20 5.21 12.72
C LYS A 97 -1.59 5.94 11.43
N VAL A 98 -0.84 5.75 10.33
CA VAL A 98 -1.11 6.37 9.04
C VAL A 98 -1.78 5.43 8.02
N GLY A 99 -2.36 4.31 8.49
CA GLY A 99 -3.29 3.47 7.75
C GLY A 99 -2.65 2.40 6.86
N PHE A 100 -1.42 1.96 7.13
CA PHE A 100 -0.84 0.79 6.46
C PHE A 100 -1.26 -0.53 7.11
N TYR A 101 -1.38 -1.57 6.29
CA TYR A 101 -1.34 -2.95 6.76
C TYR A 101 0.12 -3.34 6.91
N VAL A 102 0.57 -3.54 8.14
CA VAL A 102 1.98 -3.69 8.48
C VAL A 102 2.34 -5.15 8.68
N THR A 103 3.28 -5.64 7.88
CA THR A 103 3.91 -6.96 8.05
C THR A 103 5.38 -6.80 8.42
N VAL A 104 5.77 -7.29 9.59
CA VAL A 104 7.16 -7.27 10.06
C VAL A 104 7.80 -8.63 9.82
N ILE A 105 9.01 -8.65 9.22
CA ILE A 105 9.71 -9.87 8.86
C ILE A 105 11.15 -9.83 9.34
N ASP A 106 11.56 -10.81 10.15
CA ASP A 106 12.95 -11.01 10.57
C ASP A 106 13.19 -12.51 10.78
N HIS A 107 14.43 -12.97 10.70
CA HIS A 107 14.77 -14.36 11.00
C HIS A 107 15.02 -14.60 12.50
N ARG A 108 15.18 -13.53 13.28
CA ARG A 108 15.43 -13.57 14.71
C ARG A 108 14.12 -13.47 15.48
N LYS A 109 13.66 -14.60 16.05
CA LYS A 109 12.40 -14.68 16.80
C LYS A 109 12.34 -13.70 17.99
N GLN A 110 13.47 -13.41 18.65
CA GLN A 110 13.53 -12.47 19.76
C GLN A 110 13.27 -11.01 19.35
N TRP A 111 13.29 -10.69 18.05
CA TRP A 111 12.95 -9.40 17.51
C TRP A 111 11.58 -9.39 16.82
N ALA A 112 11.29 -10.42 16.00
CA ALA A 112 10.01 -10.54 15.29
C ALA A 112 8.99 -11.26 16.18
N ASN A 113 8.38 -10.53 17.11
CA ASN A 113 7.34 -11.03 18.02
C ASN A 113 6.33 -9.93 18.38
N GLN A 114 5.19 -10.33 18.94
CA GLN A 114 4.08 -9.44 19.28
C GLN A 114 4.43 -8.45 20.41
N GLU A 115 5.31 -8.81 21.31
CA GLU A 115 5.74 -7.94 22.42
C GLU A 115 6.47 -6.69 21.87
N LYS A 116 7.33 -6.87 20.87
CA LYS A 116 8.09 -5.78 20.25
C LYS A 116 7.34 -5.04 19.16
N HIS A 117 6.38 -5.67 18.51
CA HIS A 117 5.57 -5.10 17.44
C HIS A 117 4.08 -5.26 17.73
N PRO A 118 3.56 -4.63 18.80
CA PRO A 118 2.19 -4.85 19.29
C PRO A 118 1.12 -4.43 18.29
N LEU A 119 1.41 -3.46 17.43
CA LEU A 119 0.47 -2.91 16.44
C LEU A 119 0.62 -3.51 15.04
N ALA A 120 1.61 -4.39 14.80
CA ALA A 120 1.76 -5.04 13.49
C ALA A 120 0.60 -5.99 13.19
N ASP A 121 0.05 -5.95 11.97
CA ASP A 121 -1.01 -6.85 11.55
C ASP A 121 -0.50 -8.29 11.35
N LYS A 122 0.77 -8.43 10.97
CA LYS A 122 1.40 -9.72 10.75
C LYS A 122 2.87 -9.69 11.12
N ILE A 123 3.32 -10.76 11.75
CA ILE A 123 4.73 -10.94 12.10
C ILE A 123 5.18 -12.30 11.53
N ILE A 124 6.28 -12.30 10.82
CA ILE A 124 6.79 -13.48 10.13
C ILE A 124 8.24 -13.71 10.53
N VAL A 125 8.51 -14.86 11.13
CA VAL A 125 9.87 -15.34 11.41
C VAL A 125 10.32 -16.23 10.26
N THR A 126 11.21 -15.73 9.41
CA THR A 126 11.72 -16.49 8.26
C THR A 126 13.11 -16.03 7.85
N HIS A 127 13.88 -16.92 7.23
CA HIS A 127 15.18 -16.54 6.66
C HIS A 127 14.98 -15.65 5.40
N TYR A 128 15.75 -14.58 5.28
CA TYR A 128 15.63 -13.60 4.20
C TYR A 128 15.77 -14.17 2.77
N LYS A 129 16.36 -15.36 2.62
CA LYS A 129 16.37 -16.08 1.33
C LYS A 129 14.97 -16.50 0.86
N ASN A 130 14.00 -16.59 1.77
CA ASN A 130 12.63 -17.02 1.48
C ASN A 130 11.62 -15.86 1.42
N ILE A 131 12.09 -14.62 1.49
CA ILE A 131 11.27 -13.42 1.67
C ILE A 131 10.16 -13.28 0.59
N GLU A 132 10.45 -13.66 -0.64
CA GLU A 132 9.50 -13.55 -1.77
C GLU A 132 8.21 -14.31 -1.55
N LYS A 133 8.23 -15.41 -0.78
CA LYS A 133 7.05 -16.21 -0.47
C LYS A 133 6.07 -15.51 0.47
N HIS A 134 6.52 -14.45 1.12
CA HIS A 134 5.80 -13.76 2.18
C HIS A 134 5.38 -12.34 1.80
N ILE A 135 5.76 -11.87 0.62
CA ILE A 135 5.43 -10.55 0.09
C ILE A 135 4.42 -10.69 -1.04
N THR A 136 3.31 -9.97 -0.94
CA THR A 136 2.37 -9.78 -2.05
C THR A 136 2.82 -8.57 -2.85
N PHE A 137 3.26 -8.79 -4.10
CA PHE A 137 3.82 -7.75 -4.95
C PHE A 137 2.74 -7.11 -5.82
N THR A 138 2.32 -5.89 -5.47
CA THR A 138 1.28 -5.11 -6.18
C THR A 138 1.68 -3.63 -6.27
N ASP A 139 0.86 -2.80 -6.94
CA ASP A 139 1.04 -1.34 -6.96
C ASP A 139 0.81 -0.67 -5.60
N ASN A 140 0.25 -1.38 -4.62
CA ASN A 140 0.06 -0.90 -3.25
C ASN A 140 1.07 -1.51 -2.26
N THR A 141 2.15 -2.09 -2.75
CA THR A 141 3.20 -2.71 -1.92
C THR A 141 4.34 -1.76 -1.67
N TYR A 142 4.66 -1.57 -0.41
CA TYR A 142 5.76 -0.76 0.10
C TYR A 142 6.72 -1.67 0.85
N ILE A 143 8.00 -1.59 0.55
CA ILE A 143 9.03 -2.46 1.12
C ILE A 143 10.12 -1.61 1.73
N VAL A 144 10.39 -1.85 3.00
CA VAL A 144 11.46 -1.20 3.76
C VAL A 144 12.45 -2.27 4.19
N ILE A 145 13.70 -2.11 3.75
CA ILE A 145 14.81 -3.02 4.06
C ILE A 145 15.70 -2.35 5.10
N MET A 146 15.73 -2.93 6.31
CA MET A 146 16.51 -2.45 7.44
C MET A 146 17.00 -3.61 8.30
N THR A 147 17.61 -4.60 7.67
CA THR A 147 18.10 -5.77 8.40
C THR A 147 19.32 -5.43 9.26
N HIS A 148 19.64 -6.28 10.20
CA HIS A 148 20.80 -6.07 11.07
C HIS A 148 22.17 -6.28 10.38
N ASN A 149 22.16 -6.73 9.10
CA ASN A 149 23.39 -7.02 8.35
C ASN A 149 23.24 -6.69 6.86
N HIS A 150 24.17 -5.89 6.34
CA HIS A 150 24.16 -5.44 4.94
C HIS A 150 24.17 -6.56 3.89
N LYS A 151 24.69 -7.75 4.23
CA LYS A 151 24.62 -8.91 3.34
C LYS A 151 23.17 -9.37 3.15
N TYR A 152 22.36 -9.24 4.19
CA TYR A 152 20.92 -9.55 4.11
C TYR A 152 20.15 -8.46 3.39
N ASP A 153 20.51 -7.18 3.58
CA ASP A 153 19.90 -6.08 2.84
C ASP A 153 20.07 -6.30 1.33
N GLU A 154 21.27 -6.65 0.86
CA GLU A 154 21.53 -6.96 -0.54
C GLU A 154 20.73 -8.17 -1.04
N ILE A 155 20.59 -9.23 -0.24
CA ILE A 155 19.81 -10.42 -0.59
C ILE A 155 18.35 -10.05 -0.81
N VAL A 156 17.77 -9.28 0.12
CA VAL A 156 16.38 -8.83 0.05
C VAL A 156 16.17 -7.89 -1.14
N LEU A 157 17.03 -6.89 -1.28
CA LEU A 157 16.95 -5.92 -2.37
C LEU A 157 16.95 -6.62 -3.74
N ARG A 158 17.88 -7.54 -3.96
CA ARG A 158 17.97 -8.32 -5.20
C ARG A 158 16.70 -9.09 -5.51
N LYS A 159 16.01 -9.61 -4.49
CA LYS A 159 14.76 -10.37 -4.66
C LYS A 159 13.56 -9.49 -4.99
N CYS A 160 13.58 -8.23 -4.54
CA CYS A 160 12.48 -7.30 -4.72
C CYS A 160 12.59 -6.43 -5.98
N LEU A 161 13.79 -6.11 -6.44
CA LEU A 161 14.07 -5.12 -7.49
C LEU A 161 13.26 -5.31 -8.79
N ARG A 162 13.04 -6.55 -9.23
CA ARG A 162 12.31 -6.89 -10.46
C ARG A 162 10.86 -7.30 -10.22
N LYS A 163 10.34 -7.00 -9.04
CA LYS A 163 8.94 -7.28 -8.69
C LYS A 163 8.10 -6.01 -8.79
N LYS A 164 6.79 -6.16 -8.67
CA LYS A 164 5.86 -5.04 -8.67
C LYS A 164 5.76 -4.44 -7.27
N TYR A 165 6.03 -3.15 -7.13
CA TYR A 165 5.90 -2.42 -5.86
C TYR A 165 5.66 -0.93 -6.14
N LYS A 166 5.11 -0.23 -5.16
CA LYS A 166 4.99 1.23 -5.16
C LYS A 166 6.22 1.91 -4.58
N TYR A 167 6.84 1.29 -3.58
CA TYR A 167 8.00 1.83 -2.87
C TYR A 167 8.95 0.71 -2.47
N LEU A 168 10.24 0.93 -2.68
CA LEU A 168 11.31 0.04 -2.24
C LEU A 168 12.43 0.91 -1.66
N GLY A 169 12.65 0.83 -0.35
CA GLY A 169 13.67 1.59 0.34
C GLY A 169 14.64 0.71 1.12
N MET A 170 15.90 1.13 1.19
CA MET A 170 16.94 0.41 1.93
C MET A 170 17.73 1.35 2.83
N ILE A 171 17.90 0.95 4.10
CA ILE A 171 18.72 1.70 5.06
C ILE A 171 20.21 1.53 4.77
N GLY A 172 20.99 2.56 5.01
CA GLY A 172 22.45 2.51 4.91
C GLY A 172 23.05 3.89 4.74
N SER A 173 24.35 4.04 5.01
CA SER A 173 25.08 5.23 4.61
C SER A 173 25.29 5.25 3.09
N GLN A 174 25.57 6.42 2.52
CA GLN A 174 25.83 6.57 1.08
C GLN A 174 26.89 5.58 0.57
N ASN A 175 28.01 5.43 1.29
CA ASN A 175 29.08 4.51 0.90
C ASN A 175 28.60 3.06 0.86
N LYS A 176 27.83 2.61 1.86
CA LYS A 176 27.28 1.26 1.90
C LYS A 176 26.28 1.00 0.79
N VAL A 177 25.46 2.00 0.45
CA VAL A 177 24.52 1.93 -0.68
C VAL A 177 25.27 1.82 -2.00
N GLN A 178 26.29 2.66 -2.21
CA GLN A 178 27.14 2.59 -3.41
C GLN A 178 27.80 1.23 -3.58
N ASP A 179 28.40 0.68 -2.52
CA ASP A 179 29.02 -0.64 -2.56
C ASP A 179 28.02 -1.75 -2.89
N CYS A 180 26.83 -1.68 -2.30
CA CYS A 180 25.73 -2.60 -2.62
C CYS A 180 25.33 -2.50 -4.10
N PHE A 181 25.11 -1.29 -4.61
CA PHE A 181 24.73 -1.05 -5.99
C PHE A 181 25.80 -1.48 -7.00
N GLN A 182 27.09 -1.28 -6.71
CA GLN A 182 28.18 -1.79 -7.54
C GLN A 182 28.18 -3.32 -7.63
N ARG A 183 27.93 -4.01 -6.49
CA ARG A 183 27.82 -5.48 -6.51
C ARG A 183 26.61 -5.97 -7.28
N LEU A 184 25.46 -5.29 -7.18
CA LEU A 184 24.25 -5.61 -7.93
C LEU A 184 24.46 -5.32 -9.43
N PHE A 185 25.13 -4.23 -9.79
CA PHE A 185 25.48 -3.91 -11.17
C PHE A 185 26.33 -5.01 -11.81
N LYS A 186 27.36 -5.49 -11.11
CA LYS A 186 28.17 -6.65 -11.54
C LYS A 186 27.36 -7.94 -11.69
N ARG A 187 26.18 -8.03 -11.07
CA ARG A 187 25.22 -9.15 -11.18
C ARG A 187 24.15 -8.95 -12.27
N GLY A 188 24.29 -7.91 -13.09
CA GLY A 188 23.39 -7.66 -14.23
C GLY A 188 22.13 -6.86 -13.89
N PHE A 189 22.11 -6.11 -12.79
CA PHE A 189 21.09 -5.08 -12.55
C PHE A 189 21.49 -3.78 -13.24
N THR A 190 20.53 -3.12 -13.87
CA THR A 190 20.77 -1.88 -14.60
C THR A 190 20.74 -0.65 -13.69
N ARG A 191 21.36 0.46 -14.14
CA ARG A 191 21.22 1.75 -13.44
C ARG A 191 19.77 2.17 -13.28
N ARG A 192 18.92 1.94 -14.28
CA ARG A 192 17.49 2.25 -14.24
C ARG A 192 16.76 1.48 -13.14
N GLU A 193 17.05 0.20 -12.95
CA GLU A 193 16.46 -0.60 -11.87
C GLU A 193 16.93 -0.10 -10.50
N LEU A 194 18.20 0.18 -10.34
CA LEU A 194 18.78 0.65 -9.08
C LEU A 194 18.35 2.08 -8.71
N SER A 195 18.12 2.96 -9.68
CA SER A 195 17.67 4.32 -9.42
C SER A 195 16.21 4.40 -8.91
N GLN A 196 15.44 3.33 -9.03
CA GLN A 196 14.10 3.25 -8.47
C GLN A 196 14.10 3.00 -6.94
N VAL A 197 15.25 2.65 -6.36
CA VAL A 197 15.38 2.36 -4.93
C VAL A 197 15.64 3.64 -4.15
N PHE A 198 14.86 3.87 -3.10
CA PHE A 198 15.12 4.93 -2.12
C PHE A 198 16.24 4.46 -1.17
N ALA A 199 17.48 4.83 -1.47
CA ALA A 199 18.64 4.43 -0.68
C ALA A 199 19.74 5.50 -0.74
N PRO A 200 20.19 6.02 0.39
CA PRO A 200 19.64 5.84 1.74
C PRO A 200 18.15 6.16 1.86
N ILE A 201 17.44 5.32 2.64
CA ILE A 201 16.00 5.47 2.86
C ILE A 201 15.68 6.69 3.74
N GLY A 202 14.55 7.33 3.50
CA GLY A 202 14.05 8.44 4.30
C GLY A 202 14.49 9.81 3.79
N PHE A 203 13.92 10.87 4.37
CA PHE A 203 14.34 12.25 4.12
C PHE A 203 15.56 12.60 4.98
N MET A 204 16.42 13.47 4.47
CA MET A 204 17.60 13.96 5.20
C MET A 204 17.15 15.03 6.22
N ILE A 205 16.73 14.60 7.40
CA ILE A 205 16.30 15.46 8.52
C ILE A 205 17.30 15.50 9.68
N GLY A 206 18.50 14.94 9.49
CA GLY A 206 19.50 14.85 10.56
C GLY A 206 19.17 13.78 11.62
N SER A 207 18.44 12.74 11.25
CA SER A 207 18.01 11.67 12.18
C SER A 207 19.17 10.97 12.88
N MET A 208 19.12 10.87 14.20
CA MET A 208 20.11 10.20 15.04
C MET A 208 19.53 9.02 15.82
N THR A 209 18.26 9.10 16.21
CA THR A 209 17.56 8.06 16.99
C THR A 209 16.73 7.14 16.10
N PRO A 210 16.42 5.91 16.55
CA PRO A 210 15.51 5.02 15.84
C PRO A 210 14.15 5.65 15.50
N ALA A 211 13.59 6.43 16.43
CA ALA A 211 12.33 7.13 16.24
C ALA A 211 12.42 8.22 15.15
N GLU A 212 13.47 9.04 15.16
CA GLU A 212 13.70 10.05 14.11
C GLU A 212 13.91 9.41 12.74
N ILE A 213 14.64 8.29 12.68
CA ILE A 213 14.82 7.51 11.45
C ILE A 213 13.46 7.00 10.95
N ALA A 214 12.62 6.49 11.84
CA ALA A 214 11.28 6.02 11.47
C ALA A 214 10.39 7.18 10.96
N VAL A 215 10.45 8.36 11.57
CA VAL A 215 9.75 9.58 11.09
C VAL A 215 10.24 9.96 9.70
N SER A 216 11.55 9.98 9.49
CA SER A 216 12.16 10.28 8.18
C SER A 216 11.64 9.32 7.10
N ILE A 217 11.62 8.01 7.39
CA ILE A 217 11.17 6.97 6.48
C ILE A 217 9.68 7.09 6.19
N ILE A 218 8.84 7.20 7.23
CA ILE A 218 7.39 7.25 7.02
C ILE A 218 6.96 8.50 6.25
N SER A 219 7.63 9.63 6.46
CA SER A 219 7.38 10.85 5.70
C SER A 219 7.68 10.68 4.22
N GLN A 220 8.77 10.02 3.85
CA GLN A 220 9.09 9.70 2.46
C GLN A 220 8.08 8.72 1.85
N ILE A 221 7.68 7.70 2.61
CA ILE A 221 6.66 6.74 2.18
C ILE A 221 5.31 7.45 1.92
N LEU A 222 4.90 8.37 2.80
CA LEU A 222 3.67 9.14 2.62
C LEU A 222 3.73 10.06 1.40
N ALA A 223 4.87 10.66 1.11
CA ALA A 223 5.05 11.46 -0.09
C ALA A 223 4.85 10.61 -1.36
N VAL A 224 5.41 9.39 -1.40
CA VAL A 224 5.19 8.43 -2.50
C VAL A 224 3.74 7.96 -2.57
N LYS A 225 3.13 7.63 -1.42
CA LYS A 225 1.72 7.21 -1.33
C LYS A 225 0.78 8.27 -1.90
N ASN A 226 1.02 9.52 -1.55
CA ASN A 226 0.20 10.66 -1.96
C ASN A 226 0.58 11.22 -3.35
N ASN A 227 1.46 10.53 -4.09
CA ASN A 227 1.91 10.89 -5.43
C ASN A 227 2.49 12.32 -5.53
N ILE A 228 3.23 12.74 -4.52
CA ILE A 228 3.95 14.02 -4.56
C ILE A 228 4.98 13.96 -5.70
N LYS A 229 4.91 14.87 -6.66
CA LYS A 229 5.76 14.86 -7.87
C LYS A 229 7.08 15.35 -7.41
N ASN A 230 7.72 15.94 -7.02
CA ASN A 230 9.05 16.37 -6.61
C ASN A 230 9.30 15.99 -5.14
N ILE A 231 9.60 14.70 -4.91
CA ILE A 231 9.99 14.28 -3.56
C ILE A 231 11.36 14.89 -3.29
N PRO A 232 11.46 15.90 -2.40
CA PRO A 232 12.75 16.49 -2.08
C PRO A 232 13.66 15.44 -1.43
N PHE A 233 14.95 15.52 -1.70
CA PHE A 233 15.97 14.72 -1.01
C PHE A 233 15.88 13.20 -1.20
N ASN A 234 15.67 12.73 -2.42
CA ASN A 234 16.04 11.36 -2.74
C ASN A 234 17.57 11.29 -2.83
N SER A 235 18.19 10.78 -1.77
CA SER A 235 19.66 10.69 -1.66
C SER A 235 20.27 9.53 -2.45
N ASN A 236 19.52 8.90 -3.35
CA ASN A 236 20.04 7.82 -4.18
C ASN A 236 21.21 8.33 -5.04
N PRO A 237 22.42 7.77 -4.90
CA PRO A 237 23.61 8.25 -5.60
C PRO A 237 23.57 8.10 -7.12
N LEU A 238 22.56 7.41 -7.65
CA LEU A 238 22.36 7.24 -9.10
C LEU A 238 21.36 8.26 -9.69
N ILE A 239 20.69 9.06 -8.85
CA ILE A 239 19.82 10.15 -9.29
C ILE A 239 20.65 11.43 -9.25
N THR A 240 21.10 11.86 -10.40
CA THR A 240 21.67 13.22 -10.59
C THR A 240 20.50 14.19 -10.65
N HIS A 241 20.51 15.19 -9.76
CA HIS A 241 19.60 16.33 -9.79
C HIS A 241 19.96 17.27 -10.93
#